data_75a0822e2611d3f64d67e8f77f920744
#
_entry.id   75a0822e2611d3f64d67e8f77f920744
#
_cell.length_a   1.000
_cell.length_b   1.000
_cell.length_c   1.000
_cell.angle_alpha   90.00
_cell.angle_beta   90.00
_cell.angle_gamma   90.00
#
_symmetry.space_group_name_H-M   'P 1'
#
loop_
_entity.id
_entity.type
_entity.pdbx_description
1 polymer ?
#
loop_
_entity_poly.entity_id
_entity_poly.type
_entity_poly.pdbx_seq_one_letter_code
_entity_poly.pdbx_strand_id
1 'polypeptide(L)'
;AASDVYKRQLNGRVVVIDCVTLWGTNFFFDNEGDTNRSLVELKEEFNKLTEQDAYLIFVTNEIGLGGVSPDAVQRRFTDLQGWLNQYIASRADEVVFMVSGIPMKVK
;
A
#
# COMPACT_ATOMS: atom_id res chain seq x y z
N ALA A 1 -3.19 15.98 12.50
CA ALA A 1 -2.58 15.22 11.43
C ALA A 1 -3.62 14.68 10.48
N ALA A 2 -3.19 14.34 9.26
CA ALA A 2 -4.11 13.82 8.24
C ALA A 2 -4.83 12.56 8.72
N SER A 3 -4.16 11.69 9.45
CA SER A 3 -4.76 10.46 10.02
C SER A 3 -5.91 10.75 10.98
N ASP A 4 -5.87 11.85 11.73
CA ASP A 4 -6.94 12.22 12.65
C ASP A 4 -8.19 12.70 11.92
N VAL A 5 -8.00 13.38 10.78
CA VAL A 5 -9.10 13.81 9.91
C VAL A 5 -9.79 12.59 9.30
N TYR A 6 -9.02 11.63 8.83
CA TYR A 6 -9.55 10.37 8.28
C TYR A 6 -10.33 9.59 9.33
N LYS A 7 -9.84 9.53 10.57
CA LYS A 7 -10.52 8.85 11.68
C LYS A 7 -11.99 9.24 11.81
N ARG A 8 -12.27 10.52 11.76
CA ARG A 8 -13.64 11.01 11.94
C ARG A 8 -14.53 10.76 10.74
N GLN A 9 -13.92 10.65 9.53
CA GLN A 9 -14.67 10.52 8.28
C GLN A 9 -14.93 9.07 7.88
N LEU A 10 -14.12 8.13 8.33
CA LEU A 10 -14.11 6.77 7.79
C LEU A 10 -14.89 5.75 8.62
N ASN A 11 -15.14 6.01 9.91
CA ASN A 11 -15.87 5.06 10.77
C ASN A 11 -17.24 4.70 10.20
N GLY A 12 -17.52 3.40 10.11
CA GLY A 12 -18.76 2.86 9.59
C GLY A 12 -18.91 2.95 8.07
N ARG A 13 -17.85 3.29 7.35
CA ARG A 13 -17.88 3.48 5.89
C ARG A 13 -17.10 2.38 5.16
N VAL A 14 -17.41 2.26 3.86
CA VAL A 14 -16.57 1.52 2.91
C VAL A 14 -15.65 2.52 2.23
N VAL A 15 -14.34 2.29 2.32
CA VAL A 15 -13.33 3.22 1.82
C VAL A 15 -12.38 2.49 0.89
N VAL A 16 -12.17 3.04 -0.30
CA VAL A 16 -11.23 2.52 -1.28
C VAL A 16 -9.99 3.40 -1.27
N ILE A 17 -8.84 2.79 -1.04
CA ILE A 17 -7.54 3.46 -1.14
C ILE A 17 -6.95 3.09 -2.51
N ASP A 18 -7.06 3.99 -3.45
CA ASP A 18 -6.56 3.81 -4.83
C ASP A 18 -5.53 4.91 -5.12
N CYS A 19 -4.28 4.62 -5.18
CA CYS A 19 -3.73 3.26 -5.04
C CYS A 19 -2.54 3.29 -4.08
N VAL A 20 -2.20 2.13 -3.56
CA VAL A 20 -1.06 1.97 -2.65
C VAL A 20 0.26 2.32 -3.34
N THR A 21 0.37 2.07 -4.64
CA THR A 21 1.57 2.41 -5.42
C THR A 21 1.85 3.91 -5.41
N LEU A 22 0.83 4.73 -5.63
CA LEU A 22 0.97 6.18 -5.59
C LEU A 22 1.31 6.68 -4.17
N TRP A 23 0.68 6.09 -3.18
CA TRP A 23 0.94 6.37 -1.77
C TRP A 23 2.41 6.07 -1.42
N GLY A 24 2.90 4.91 -1.83
CA GLY A 24 4.31 4.53 -1.67
C GLY A 24 5.26 5.48 -2.40
N THR A 25 4.89 5.92 -3.61
CA THR A 25 5.67 6.88 -4.39
C THR A 25 5.85 8.20 -3.64
N ASN A 26 4.79 8.73 -3.05
CA ASN A 26 4.84 9.99 -2.32
C ASN A 26 5.80 9.91 -1.13
N PHE A 27 5.72 8.87 -0.32
CA PHE A 27 6.63 8.67 0.82
C PHE A 27 8.07 8.47 0.37
N PHE A 28 8.28 7.71 -0.71
CA PHE A 28 9.60 7.42 -1.23
C PHE A 28 10.34 8.69 -1.66
N PHE A 29 9.68 9.56 -2.41
CA PHE A 29 10.29 10.82 -2.86
C PHE A 29 10.39 11.84 -1.72
N ASP A 30 9.43 11.91 -0.82
CA ASP A 30 9.52 12.77 0.36
C ASP A 30 10.70 12.39 1.26
N ASN A 31 11.09 11.13 1.28
CA ASN A 31 12.23 10.62 2.03
C ASN A 31 13.50 10.47 1.18
N GLU A 32 13.57 11.16 0.04
CA GLU A 32 14.74 11.18 -0.83
C GLU A 32 15.23 9.78 -1.25
N GLY A 33 14.28 8.85 -1.45
CA GLY A 33 14.57 7.48 -1.85
C GLY A 33 15.05 6.56 -0.72
N ASP A 34 14.88 6.98 0.53
CA ASP A 34 15.21 6.12 1.68
C ASP A 34 14.11 5.07 1.86
N THR A 35 14.41 3.85 1.43
CA THR A 35 13.47 2.73 1.45
C THR A 35 13.04 2.34 2.86
N ASN A 36 14.01 2.24 3.78
CA ASN A 36 13.73 1.80 5.15
C ASN A 36 12.85 2.80 5.90
N ARG A 37 13.17 4.08 5.79
CA ARG A 37 12.39 5.14 6.41
C ARG A 37 10.98 5.20 5.83
N SER A 38 10.86 5.12 4.51
CA SER A 38 9.57 5.14 3.83
C SER A 38 8.71 3.96 4.25
N LEU A 39 9.29 2.77 4.36
CA LEU A 39 8.55 1.58 4.78
C LEU A 39 8.03 1.71 6.22
N VAL A 40 8.84 2.21 7.14
CA VAL A 40 8.43 2.42 8.53
C VAL A 40 7.26 3.40 8.61
N GLU A 41 7.36 4.53 7.91
CA GLU A 41 6.31 5.55 7.91
C GLU A 41 5.02 5.05 7.27
N LEU A 42 5.12 4.31 6.17
CA LEU A 42 3.96 3.72 5.48
C LEU A 42 3.25 2.69 6.37
N LYS A 43 4.00 1.86 7.08
CA LYS A 43 3.42 0.90 8.03
C LYS A 43 2.69 1.60 9.17
N GLU A 44 3.26 2.69 9.68
CA GLU A 44 2.63 3.49 10.74
C GLU A 44 1.30 4.09 10.25
N GLU A 45 1.28 4.67 9.05
CA GLU A 45 0.05 5.22 8.47
C GLU A 45 -0.99 4.13 8.21
N PHE A 46 -0.57 2.99 7.69
CA PHE A 46 -1.46 1.85 7.49
C PHE A 46 -2.07 1.38 8.81
N ASN A 47 -1.27 1.26 9.86
CA ASN A 47 -1.75 0.85 11.17
C ASN A 47 -2.78 1.82 11.72
N LYS A 48 -2.57 3.12 11.54
CA LYS A 48 -3.55 4.15 11.95
C LYS A 48 -4.87 4.02 11.17
N LEU A 49 -4.78 3.80 9.86
CA LEU A 49 -5.98 3.60 9.03
C LEU A 49 -6.77 2.38 9.47
N THR A 50 -6.10 1.28 9.76
CA THR A 50 -6.76 0.02 10.11
C THR A 50 -7.30 -0.04 11.53
N GLU A 51 -6.98 0.94 12.38
CA GLU A 51 -7.63 1.13 13.67
C GLU A 51 -9.08 1.62 13.54
N GLN A 52 -9.47 2.06 12.35
CA GLN A 52 -10.81 2.55 12.09
C GLN A 52 -11.82 1.41 12.01
N ASP A 53 -13.05 1.67 12.47
CA ASP A 53 -14.19 0.77 12.25
C ASP A 53 -14.77 1.05 10.86
N ALA A 54 -14.05 0.62 9.82
CA ALA A 54 -14.40 0.83 8.43
C ALA A 54 -14.06 -0.41 7.61
N TYR A 55 -14.76 -0.60 6.50
CA TYR A 55 -14.41 -1.61 5.51
C TYR A 55 -13.42 -0.98 4.54
N LEU A 56 -12.17 -1.41 4.60
CA LEU A 56 -11.08 -0.82 3.82
C LEU A 56 -10.69 -1.72 2.66
N ILE A 57 -10.62 -1.13 1.48
CA ILE A 57 -10.20 -1.81 0.25
C ILE A 57 -8.94 -1.11 -0.25
N PHE A 58 -7.82 -1.83 -0.26
CA PHE A 58 -6.56 -1.30 -0.76
C PHE A 58 -6.31 -1.83 -2.17
N VAL A 59 -6.16 -0.90 -3.12
CA VAL A 59 -5.82 -1.23 -4.51
C VAL A 59 -4.32 -1.03 -4.69
N THR A 60 -3.64 -2.06 -5.18
CA THR A 60 -2.19 -2.01 -5.36
C THR A 60 -1.78 -2.72 -6.65
N ASN A 61 -0.50 -2.63 -6.99
CA ASN A 61 0.08 -3.26 -8.17
C ASN A 61 1.23 -4.17 -7.79
N GLU A 62 1.32 -5.32 -8.45
CA GLU A 62 2.46 -6.23 -8.35
C GLU A 62 3.51 -5.85 -9.40
N ILE A 63 4.18 -4.72 -9.17
CA ILE A 63 5.13 -4.17 -10.16
C ILE A 63 6.37 -5.06 -10.35
N GLY A 64 6.70 -5.88 -9.37
CA GLY A 64 7.78 -6.86 -9.48
C GLY A 64 7.58 -7.90 -10.57
N LEU A 65 6.34 -8.14 -10.99
CA LEU A 65 6.03 -9.04 -12.12
C LEU A 65 6.47 -8.47 -13.46
N GLY A 66 6.74 -7.16 -13.53
CA GLY A 66 7.21 -6.49 -14.76
C GLY A 66 8.69 -6.66 -15.04
N GLY A 67 9.41 -7.41 -14.21
CA GLY A 67 10.84 -7.63 -14.37
C GLY A 67 11.70 -6.70 -13.52
N VAL A 68 13.00 -6.69 -13.79
CA VAL A 68 13.99 -5.91 -13.04
C VAL A 68 14.46 -4.73 -13.88
N SER A 69 14.29 -3.52 -13.34
CA SER A 69 14.74 -2.29 -14.00
C SER A 69 16.27 -2.15 -13.90
N PRO A 70 16.94 -1.62 -14.96
CA PRO A 70 18.33 -1.22 -14.87
C PRO A 70 18.58 0.01 -13.99
N ASP A 71 17.53 0.78 -13.70
CA ASP A 71 17.60 1.97 -12.84
C ASP A 71 17.59 1.59 -11.37
N ALA A 72 18.63 1.99 -10.63
CA ALA A 72 18.75 1.68 -9.20
C ALA A 72 17.63 2.31 -8.36
N VAL A 73 17.20 3.51 -8.70
CA VAL A 73 16.09 4.17 -7.99
C VAL A 73 14.79 3.39 -8.17
N GLN A 74 14.52 2.97 -9.41
CA GLN A 74 13.33 2.17 -9.71
C GLN A 74 13.37 0.82 -9.00
N ARG A 75 14.54 0.16 -8.91
CA ARG A 75 14.68 -1.09 -8.17
C ARG A 75 14.38 -0.90 -6.69
N ARG A 76 14.89 0.17 -6.08
CA ARG A 76 14.61 0.47 -4.67
C ARG A 76 13.12 0.70 -4.43
N PHE A 77 12.47 1.42 -5.34
CA PHE A 77 11.03 1.65 -5.24
C PHE A 77 10.25 0.34 -5.41
N THR A 78 10.64 -0.51 -6.34
CA THR A 78 10.02 -1.83 -6.54
C THR A 78 10.13 -2.68 -5.29
N ASP A 79 11.28 -2.67 -4.61
CA ASP A 79 11.48 -3.38 -3.35
C ASP A 79 10.55 -2.84 -2.25
N LEU A 80 10.49 -1.52 -2.12
CA LEU A 80 9.60 -0.87 -1.14
C LEU A 80 8.15 -1.29 -1.38
N GLN A 81 7.69 -1.22 -2.62
CA GLN A 81 6.32 -1.57 -2.99
C GLN A 81 6.04 -3.04 -2.68
N GLY A 82 6.97 -3.93 -2.97
CA GLY A 82 6.83 -5.35 -2.67
C GLY A 82 6.71 -5.63 -1.17
N TRP A 83 7.57 -5.01 -0.36
CA TRP A 83 7.51 -5.15 1.10
C TRP A 83 6.23 -4.56 1.68
N LEU A 84 5.80 -3.43 1.18
CA LEU A 84 4.54 -2.81 1.63
C LEU A 84 3.34 -3.69 1.27
N ASN A 85 3.32 -4.24 0.05
CA ASN A 85 2.26 -5.16 -0.37
C ASN A 85 2.20 -6.40 0.54
N GLN A 86 3.36 -6.97 0.89
CA GLN A 86 3.44 -8.10 1.80
C GLN A 86 2.87 -7.75 3.19
N TYR A 87 3.20 -6.58 3.68
CA TYR A 87 2.71 -6.12 4.99
C TYR A 87 1.19 -5.96 4.99
N ILE A 88 0.64 -5.29 3.97
CA ILE A 88 -0.80 -5.08 3.85
C ILE A 88 -1.52 -6.43 3.70
N ALA A 89 -1.01 -7.30 2.84
CA ALA A 89 -1.59 -8.63 2.63
C ALA A 89 -1.60 -9.48 3.90
N SER A 90 -0.54 -9.38 4.72
CA SER A 90 -0.47 -10.11 5.98
C SER A 90 -1.55 -9.67 6.98
N ARG A 91 -1.99 -8.42 6.89
CA ARG A 91 -3.02 -7.83 7.76
C ARG A 91 -4.42 -7.89 7.18
N ALA A 92 -4.54 -8.15 5.88
CA ALA A 92 -5.83 -8.19 5.20
C ALA A 92 -6.61 -9.45 5.56
N ASP A 93 -7.93 -9.32 5.62
CA ASP A 93 -8.85 -10.47 5.78
C ASP A 93 -8.99 -11.24 4.48
N GLU A 94 -8.88 -10.53 3.36
CA GLU A 94 -9.00 -11.11 2.02
C GLU A 94 -8.02 -10.44 1.07
N VAL A 95 -7.40 -11.23 0.20
CA VAL A 95 -6.50 -10.75 -0.85
C VAL A 95 -6.95 -11.34 -2.18
N VAL A 96 -7.16 -10.48 -3.17
CA VAL A 96 -7.61 -10.87 -4.52
C VAL A 96 -6.61 -10.38 -5.54
N PHE A 97 -6.22 -11.26 -6.47
CA PHE A 97 -5.40 -10.90 -7.62
C PHE A 97 -6.29 -10.84 -8.85
N MET A 98 -6.28 -9.69 -9.54
CA MET A 98 -7.09 -9.47 -10.74
C MET A 98 -6.28 -9.80 -11.98
N VAL A 99 -6.78 -10.72 -12.80
CA VAL A 99 -6.16 -11.10 -14.06
C VAL A 99 -7.22 -10.95 -15.16
N SER A 100 -7.00 -10.03 -16.11
CA SER A 100 -7.92 -9.78 -17.21
C SER A 100 -9.37 -9.57 -16.77
N GLY A 101 -9.55 -8.82 -15.70
CA GLY A 101 -10.87 -8.55 -15.11
C GLY A 101 -11.46 -9.69 -14.28
N ILE A 102 -10.74 -10.80 -14.15
CA ILE A 102 -11.21 -11.97 -13.40
C ILE A 102 -10.55 -12.03 -12.04
N PRO A 103 -11.32 -12.05 -10.94
CA PRO A 103 -10.75 -12.12 -9.60
C PRO A 103 -10.24 -13.53 -9.28
N MET A 104 -9.04 -13.59 -8.69
CA MET A 104 -8.48 -14.80 -8.13
C MET A 104 -8.26 -14.59 -6.63
N LYS A 105 -8.94 -15.36 -5.81
CA LYS A 105 -8.75 -15.30 -4.36
C LYS A 105 -7.41 -15.92 -3.98
N VAL A 106 -6.56 -15.12 -3.33
CA VAL A 106 -5.23 -15.55 -2.87
C VAL A 106 -5.26 -15.85 -1.37
N LYS A 107 -6.08 -15.12 -0.66
CA LYS A 107 -6.21 -15.30 0.78
C LYS A 107 -7.65 -15.18 1.24
#